data_58624be6963dae5ac05cbe145b355043
#
_entry.id   58624be6963dae5ac05cbe145b355043
#
_cell.length_a   1.000
_cell.length_b   1.000
_cell.length_c   1.000
_cell.angle_alpha   90.00
_cell.angle_beta   90.00
_cell.angle_gamma   90.00
#
_symmetry.space_group_name_H-M   'P 1'
#
loop_
_entity.id
_entity.type
_entity.pdbx_description
1 polymer ?
#
loop_
_entity_poly.entity_id
_entity_poly.type
_entity_poly.pdbx_seq_one_letter_code
_entity_poly.pdbx_strand_id
1 'polypeptide(L)'
;MDWLGITELVALALVLVLLVPVAFLGIRRRWLSRQGGLFDCSVRLSTTTPGTGWVLGVARYSGDNLEWFRAFSIALRPRLIFPRSQAQAGAQRDPDSIESVLLYDDQRILQLELADGTSWELAMSVASLTGLLSWLESAPPGGRYL
;
A
#
# COMPACT_ATOMS: atom_id res chain seq x y z
N MET A 1 -32.79 34.38 13.09
CA MET A 1 -32.19 33.57 12.04
C MET A 1 -33.33 33.07 11.15
N ASP A 2 -33.30 33.51 9.92
CA ASP A 2 -34.31 33.09 8.97
C ASP A 2 -34.09 31.62 8.57
N TRP A 3 -35.18 30.91 8.33
CA TRP A 3 -35.16 29.50 7.92
C TRP A 3 -34.19 29.22 6.74
N LEU A 4 -34.12 30.18 5.82
CA LEU A 4 -33.20 30.14 4.67
C LEU A 4 -31.74 30.18 5.09
N GLY A 5 -31.36 30.96 6.07
CA GLY A 5 -30.00 31.03 6.59
C GLY A 5 -29.56 29.72 7.28
N ILE A 6 -30.49 29.03 7.95
CA ILE A 6 -30.22 27.74 8.60
C ILE A 6 -30.02 26.65 7.54
N THR A 7 -30.83 26.63 6.48
CA THR A 7 -30.67 25.66 5.41
C THR A 7 -29.36 25.82 4.64
N GLU A 8 -28.97 27.08 4.37
CA GLU A 8 -27.67 27.37 3.74
C GLU A 8 -26.50 26.93 4.62
N LEU A 9 -26.57 27.18 5.91
CA LEU A 9 -25.51 26.80 6.85
C LEU A 9 -25.38 25.28 6.98
N VAL A 10 -26.50 24.54 7.02
CA VAL A 10 -26.53 23.08 7.04
C VAL A 10 -25.98 22.51 5.73
N ALA A 11 -26.36 23.07 4.60
CA ALA A 11 -25.86 22.64 3.29
C ALA A 11 -24.34 22.84 3.19
N LEU A 12 -23.84 23.99 3.63
CA LEU A 12 -22.41 24.28 3.66
C LEU A 12 -21.66 23.30 4.57
N ALA A 13 -22.19 23.03 5.76
CA ALA A 13 -21.60 22.09 6.70
C ALA A 13 -21.53 20.66 6.11
N LEU A 14 -22.58 20.21 5.43
CA LEU A 14 -22.59 18.90 4.75
C LEU A 14 -21.55 18.82 3.64
N VAL A 15 -21.42 19.86 2.83
CA VAL A 15 -20.40 19.94 1.77
C VAL A 15 -19.00 19.88 2.37
N LEU A 16 -18.73 20.60 3.45
CA LEU A 16 -17.42 20.57 4.13
C LEU A 16 -17.12 19.19 4.73
N VAL A 17 -18.10 18.54 5.35
CA VAL A 17 -17.94 17.19 5.92
C VAL A 17 -17.59 16.15 4.84
N LEU A 18 -18.08 16.34 3.61
CA LEU A 18 -17.77 15.46 2.49
C LEU A 18 -16.44 15.80 1.82
N LEU A 19 -16.11 17.09 1.67
CA LEU A 19 -14.91 17.54 0.95
C LEU A 19 -13.63 17.46 1.78
N VAL A 20 -13.69 17.72 3.08
CA VAL A 20 -12.48 17.72 3.94
C VAL A 20 -11.78 16.36 3.98
N PRO A 21 -12.47 15.21 4.17
CA PRO A 21 -11.80 13.90 4.13
C PRO A 21 -11.19 13.59 2.76
N VAL A 22 -11.87 13.93 1.68
CA VAL A 22 -11.38 13.72 0.31
C VAL A 22 -10.13 14.55 0.04
N ALA A 23 -10.16 15.83 0.41
CA ALA A 23 -9.00 16.71 0.30
C ALA A 23 -7.83 16.23 1.16
N PHE A 24 -8.10 15.76 2.37
CA PHE A 24 -7.09 15.20 3.26
C PHE A 24 -6.42 13.96 2.65
N LEU A 25 -7.17 13.03 2.10
CA LEU A 25 -6.63 11.84 1.43
C LEU A 25 -5.78 12.21 0.22
N GLY A 26 -6.21 13.20 -0.58
CA GLY A 26 -5.44 13.70 -1.72
C GLY A 26 -4.12 14.35 -1.29
N ILE A 27 -4.14 15.19 -0.26
CA ILE A 27 -2.95 15.81 0.31
C ILE A 27 -2.02 14.76 0.92
N ARG A 28 -2.56 13.78 1.65
CA ARG A 28 -1.81 12.69 2.22
C ARG A 28 -1.07 11.88 1.14
N ARG A 29 -1.76 11.51 0.06
CA ARG A 29 -1.15 10.79 -1.08
C ARG A 29 -0.03 11.61 -1.71
N ARG A 30 -0.25 12.91 -1.91
CA ARG A 30 0.77 13.81 -2.48
C ARG A 30 1.96 13.97 -1.55
N TRP A 31 1.73 14.06 -0.25
CA TRP A 31 2.81 14.15 0.74
C TRP A 31 3.66 12.87 0.76
N LEU A 32 3.03 11.69 0.74
CA LEU A 32 3.72 10.40 0.66
C LEU A 32 4.52 10.24 -0.63
N SER A 33 4.02 10.77 -1.76
CA SER A 33 4.71 10.67 -3.07
C SER A 33 5.93 11.57 -3.20
N ARG A 34 6.06 12.60 -2.37
CA ARG A 34 7.21 13.54 -2.43
C ARG A 34 8.55 12.91 -2.05
N GLN A 35 8.55 11.83 -1.30
CA GLN A 35 9.77 11.21 -0.76
C GLN A 35 10.30 10.03 -1.58
N GLY A 36 9.75 9.77 -2.75
CA GLY A 36 10.21 8.69 -3.63
C GLY A 36 9.07 7.94 -4.30
N GLY A 37 9.41 6.94 -5.11
CA GLY A 37 8.46 6.19 -5.91
C GLY A 37 7.35 5.53 -5.09
N LEU A 38 6.16 6.08 -5.20
CA LEU A 38 4.94 5.52 -4.62
C LEU A 38 4.25 4.65 -5.66
N PHE A 39 3.85 3.45 -5.31
CA PHE A 39 3.12 2.56 -6.20
C PHE A 39 2.00 1.83 -5.46
N ASP A 40 0.97 1.45 -6.19
CA ASP A 40 -0.15 0.70 -5.64
C ASP A 40 0.31 -0.73 -5.32
N CYS A 41 0.10 -1.15 -4.09
CA CYS A 41 0.47 -2.47 -3.61
C CYS A 41 -0.55 -2.95 -2.58
N SER A 42 -1.21 -4.05 -2.87
CA SER A 42 -2.09 -4.72 -1.90
C SER A 42 -1.29 -5.75 -1.12
N VAL A 43 -1.56 -5.86 0.17
CA VAL A 43 -0.90 -6.83 1.05
C VAL A 43 -1.95 -7.75 1.66
N ARG A 44 -1.67 -9.03 1.70
CA ARG A 44 -2.51 -10.01 2.37
C ARG A 44 -2.17 -10.03 3.86
N LEU A 45 -3.06 -9.47 4.69
CA LEU A 45 -2.86 -9.39 6.14
C LEU A 45 -3.35 -10.63 6.88
N SER A 46 -4.24 -11.41 6.28
CA SER A 46 -4.80 -12.62 6.87
C SER A 46 -4.77 -13.78 5.88
N THR A 47 -4.29 -14.91 6.31
CA THR A 47 -4.20 -16.15 5.52
C THR A 47 -5.16 -17.25 6.01
N THR A 48 -6.06 -16.92 6.95
CA THR A 48 -6.97 -17.89 7.56
C THR A 48 -7.96 -18.49 6.58
N THR A 49 -8.38 -17.70 5.57
CA THR A 49 -9.28 -18.18 4.51
C THR A 49 -8.58 -18.04 3.16
N PRO A 50 -8.53 -19.09 2.32
CA PRO A 50 -7.89 -19.01 1.01
C PRO A 50 -8.49 -17.91 0.13
N GLY A 51 -7.63 -17.14 -0.55
CA GLY A 51 -8.04 -16.07 -1.47
C GLY A 51 -8.55 -14.79 -0.82
N THR A 52 -8.60 -14.70 0.49
CA THR A 52 -9.10 -13.53 1.24
C THR A 52 -8.00 -12.87 2.08
N GLY A 53 -8.36 -11.80 2.76
CA GLY A 53 -7.44 -11.07 3.64
C GLY A 53 -6.61 -9.99 2.95
N TRP A 54 -6.88 -9.69 1.69
CA TRP A 54 -6.20 -8.64 0.94
C TRP A 54 -6.68 -7.26 1.36
N VAL A 55 -5.72 -6.36 1.59
CA VAL A 55 -5.96 -4.96 1.92
C VAL A 55 -5.28 -4.09 0.89
N LEU A 56 -6.05 -3.21 0.28
CA LEU A 56 -5.56 -2.23 -0.69
C LEU A 56 -4.67 -1.21 0.01
N GLY A 57 -3.55 -0.89 -0.61
CA GLY A 57 -2.61 0.06 -0.06
C GLY A 57 -1.67 0.64 -1.10
N VAL A 58 -0.71 1.39 -0.59
CA VAL A 58 0.37 1.98 -1.37
C VAL A 58 1.70 1.67 -0.68
N ALA A 59 2.71 1.41 -1.48
CA ALA A 59 4.06 1.19 -0.99
C ALA A 59 4.99 2.28 -1.51
N ARG A 60 6.02 2.60 -0.74
CA ARG A 60 7.09 3.51 -1.16
C ARG A 60 8.44 3.01 -0.71
N TYR A 61 9.47 3.38 -1.45
CA TYR A 61 10.85 3.18 -1.05
C TYR A 61 11.31 4.34 -0.17
N SER A 62 11.82 4.05 1.00
CA SER A 62 12.38 5.04 1.92
C SER A 62 13.74 4.55 2.42
N GLY A 63 14.82 5.05 1.82
CA GLY A 63 16.16 4.54 2.09
C GLY A 63 16.25 3.04 1.79
N ASP A 64 16.62 2.24 2.79
CA ASP A 64 16.73 0.79 2.69
C ASP A 64 15.46 0.04 3.11
N ASN A 65 14.34 0.74 3.26
CA ASN A 65 13.08 0.17 3.67
C ASN A 65 12.02 0.30 2.58
N LEU A 66 11.17 -0.73 2.46
CA LEU A 66 9.90 -0.66 1.75
C LEU A 66 8.82 -0.41 2.80
N GLU A 67 8.16 0.73 2.71
CA GLU A 67 7.08 1.11 3.60
C GLU A 67 5.73 0.91 2.93
N TRP A 68 4.80 0.31 3.65
CA TRP A 68 3.45 0.08 3.15
C TRP A 68 2.41 0.78 4.00
N PHE A 69 1.47 1.45 3.34
CA PHE A 69 0.38 2.22 3.94
C PHE A 69 -0.96 1.70 3.43
N ARG A 70 -1.96 1.62 4.29
CA ARG A 70 -3.33 1.37 3.84
C ARG A 70 -3.84 2.52 2.99
N ALA A 71 -4.57 2.21 1.89
CA ALA A 71 -5.09 3.23 0.97
C ALA A 71 -6.08 4.18 1.65
N PHE A 72 -6.97 3.65 2.46
CA PHE A 72 -8.04 4.41 3.12
C PHE A 72 -7.77 4.61 4.62
N SER A 73 -6.58 5.06 4.95
CA SER A 73 -6.19 5.38 6.32
C SER A 73 -5.79 6.83 6.43
N ILE A 74 -6.10 7.46 7.55
CA ILE A 74 -5.64 8.82 7.88
C ILE A 74 -4.24 8.82 8.49
N ALA A 75 -3.71 7.65 8.84
CA ALA A 75 -2.38 7.52 9.43
C ALA A 75 -1.29 7.91 8.43
N LEU A 76 -0.35 8.72 8.88
CA LEU A 76 0.84 9.13 8.12
C LEU A 76 2.04 8.18 8.37
N ARG A 77 1.86 7.21 9.26
CA ARG A 77 2.87 6.18 9.55
C ARG A 77 2.61 4.93 8.74
N PRO A 78 3.67 4.25 8.29
CA PRO A 78 3.51 2.98 7.61
C PRO A 78 2.90 1.92 8.54
N ARG A 79 2.02 1.10 7.98
CA ARG A 79 1.45 -0.07 8.67
C ARG A 79 2.45 -1.22 8.74
N LEU A 80 3.25 -1.37 7.69
CA LEU A 80 4.28 -2.39 7.56
C LEU A 80 5.57 -1.75 7.03
N ILE A 81 6.71 -2.25 7.50
CA ILE A 81 8.03 -1.87 7.03
C ILE A 81 8.80 -3.14 6.72
N PHE A 82 9.33 -3.22 5.49
CA PHE A 82 10.16 -4.34 5.05
C PHE A 82 11.59 -3.83 4.79
N PRO A 83 12.54 -4.11 5.69
CA PRO A 83 13.94 -3.75 5.47
C PRO A 83 14.53 -4.52 4.30
N ARG A 84 15.18 -3.85 3.35
CA ARG A 84 15.76 -4.49 2.16
C ARG A 84 16.79 -5.57 2.51
N SER A 85 17.59 -5.35 3.54
CA SER A 85 18.60 -6.30 4.00
C SER A 85 18.00 -7.61 4.54
N GLN A 86 16.74 -7.58 4.97
CA GLN A 86 16.05 -8.73 5.58
C GLN A 86 14.99 -9.33 4.66
N ALA A 87 14.75 -8.74 3.50
CA ALA A 87 13.71 -9.15 2.58
C ALA A 87 14.30 -9.87 1.37
N GLN A 88 13.65 -10.93 0.96
CA GLN A 88 14.02 -11.72 -0.21
C GLN A 88 12.78 -12.04 -1.03
N ALA A 89 12.89 -11.91 -2.35
CA ALA A 89 11.83 -12.27 -3.26
C ALA A 89 11.69 -13.79 -3.33
N GLY A 90 10.47 -14.28 -3.09
CA GLY A 90 10.12 -15.67 -3.24
C GLY A 90 9.36 -15.95 -4.53
N ALA A 91 8.40 -16.86 -4.47
CA ALA A 91 7.59 -17.27 -5.60
C ALA A 91 6.68 -16.13 -6.11
N GLN A 92 6.44 -16.12 -7.40
CA GLN A 92 5.47 -15.26 -8.07
C GLN A 92 4.32 -16.10 -8.61
N ARG A 93 3.11 -15.58 -8.55
CA ARG A 93 1.94 -16.23 -9.12
C ARG A 93 0.92 -15.23 -9.62
N ASP A 94 0.03 -15.69 -10.46
CA ASP A 94 -1.14 -14.91 -10.86
C ASP A 94 -2.25 -15.03 -9.80
N PRO A 95 -3.11 -13.99 -9.64
CA PRO A 95 -4.28 -14.08 -8.78
C PRO A 95 -5.21 -15.21 -9.20
N ASP A 96 -5.78 -15.93 -8.23
CA ASP A 96 -6.82 -16.91 -8.51
C ASP A 96 -8.18 -16.23 -8.78
N SER A 97 -9.24 -17.03 -9.01
CA SER A 97 -10.56 -16.50 -9.35
C SER A 97 -11.19 -15.65 -8.25
N ILE A 98 -10.91 -15.94 -6.99
CA ILE A 98 -11.41 -15.16 -5.85
C ILE A 98 -10.61 -13.88 -5.71
N GLU A 99 -9.30 -13.97 -5.78
CA GLU A 99 -8.38 -12.83 -5.65
C GLU A 99 -8.54 -11.83 -6.79
N SER A 100 -8.83 -12.27 -8.00
CA SER A 100 -9.04 -11.39 -9.17
C SER A 100 -10.26 -10.47 -9.02
N VAL A 101 -11.22 -10.81 -8.16
CA VAL A 101 -12.34 -9.94 -7.81
C VAL A 101 -11.93 -8.85 -6.81
N LEU A 102 -11.00 -9.16 -5.92
CA LEU A 102 -10.55 -8.28 -4.85
C LEU A 102 -9.38 -7.37 -5.25
N LEU A 103 -8.59 -7.80 -6.22
CA LEU A 103 -7.42 -7.08 -6.71
C LEU A 103 -7.73 -6.35 -8.02
N TYR A 104 -6.90 -5.36 -8.34
CA TYR A 104 -6.99 -4.69 -9.64
C TYR A 104 -6.60 -5.66 -10.77
N ASP A 105 -7.07 -5.36 -11.98
CA ASP A 105 -6.69 -6.10 -13.18
C ASP A 105 -5.17 -6.05 -13.42
N ASP A 106 -4.62 -7.11 -14.01
CA ASP A 106 -3.20 -7.24 -14.39
C ASP A 106 -2.20 -7.16 -13.23
N GLN A 107 -2.63 -7.45 -12.00
CA GLN A 107 -1.71 -7.57 -10.87
C GLN A 107 -1.10 -8.96 -10.76
N ARG A 108 0.13 -9.00 -10.27
CA ARG A 108 0.82 -10.25 -9.92
C ARG A 108 1.09 -10.29 -8.43
N ILE A 109 1.11 -11.48 -7.89
CA ILE A 109 1.37 -11.73 -6.48
C ILE A 109 2.82 -12.19 -6.32
N LEU A 110 3.55 -11.49 -5.45
CA LEU A 110 4.90 -11.84 -5.03
C LEU A 110 4.87 -12.30 -3.58
N GLN A 111 5.48 -13.41 -3.31
CA GLN A 111 5.79 -13.83 -1.94
C GLN A 111 7.08 -13.16 -1.50
N LEU A 112 7.03 -12.37 -0.45
CA LEU A 112 8.17 -11.71 0.16
C LEU A 112 8.55 -12.46 1.43
N GLU A 113 9.76 -13.01 1.48
CA GLU A 113 10.27 -13.75 2.62
C GLU A 113 11.19 -12.84 3.45
N LEU A 114 10.98 -12.84 4.75
CA LEU A 114 11.79 -12.09 5.69
C LEU A 114 12.77 -13.02 6.43
N ALA A 115 13.87 -12.44 6.91
CA ALA A 115 14.91 -13.16 7.61
C ALA A 115 14.44 -13.83 8.92
N ASP A 116 13.37 -13.34 9.53
CA ASP A 116 12.74 -13.92 10.72
C ASP A 116 11.88 -15.17 10.43
N GLY A 117 11.79 -15.60 9.18
CA GLY A 117 10.98 -16.73 8.73
C GLY A 117 9.54 -16.38 8.36
N THR A 118 9.11 -15.11 8.53
CA THR A 118 7.78 -14.69 8.11
C THR A 118 7.73 -14.49 6.60
N SER A 119 6.55 -14.68 6.03
CA SER A 119 6.29 -14.59 4.60
C SER A 119 5.04 -13.74 4.37
N TRP A 120 5.13 -12.83 3.40
CA TRP A 120 4.06 -11.90 3.05
C TRP A 120 3.72 -12.03 1.58
N GLU A 121 2.46 -11.95 1.24
CA GLU A 121 2.01 -11.88 -0.15
C GLU A 121 1.65 -10.43 -0.51
N LEU A 122 2.27 -9.92 -1.57
CA LEU A 122 2.07 -8.58 -2.10
C LEU A 122 1.55 -8.67 -3.52
N ALA A 123 0.52 -7.90 -3.84
CA ALA A 123 -0.03 -7.81 -5.19
C ALA A 123 0.23 -6.43 -5.78
N MET A 124 0.78 -6.39 -6.97
CA MET A 124 1.14 -5.16 -7.66
C MET A 124 1.15 -5.35 -9.17
N SER A 125 1.21 -4.24 -9.91
CA SER A 125 1.37 -4.30 -11.36
C SER A 125 2.71 -4.93 -11.76
N VAL A 126 2.81 -5.44 -12.97
CA VAL A 126 4.04 -6.02 -13.51
C VAL A 126 5.19 -5.01 -13.49
N ALA A 127 4.92 -3.74 -13.85
CA ALA A 127 5.93 -2.68 -13.82
C ALA A 127 6.44 -2.41 -12.39
N SER A 128 5.54 -2.34 -11.41
CA SER A 128 5.91 -2.15 -10.00
C SER A 128 6.68 -3.35 -9.46
N LEU A 129 6.31 -4.55 -9.84
CA LEU A 129 7.01 -5.78 -9.47
C LEU A 129 8.44 -5.79 -10.00
N THR A 130 8.64 -5.43 -11.25
CA THR A 130 9.97 -5.31 -11.86
C THR A 130 10.84 -4.30 -11.10
N GLY A 131 10.26 -3.14 -10.76
CA GLY A 131 10.93 -2.13 -9.95
C GLY A 131 11.32 -2.62 -8.56
N LEU A 132 10.42 -3.36 -7.90
CA LEU A 132 10.69 -3.93 -6.57
C LEU A 132 11.79 -4.98 -6.61
N LEU A 133 11.78 -5.87 -7.59
CA LEU A 133 12.82 -6.88 -7.76
C LEU A 133 14.19 -6.24 -7.98
N SER A 134 14.26 -5.22 -8.84
CA SER A 134 15.49 -4.46 -9.08
C SER A 134 15.98 -3.78 -7.81
N TRP A 135 15.08 -3.20 -7.03
CA TRP A 135 15.43 -2.56 -5.77
C TRP A 135 15.98 -3.56 -4.73
N LEU A 136 15.39 -4.74 -4.64
CA LEU A 136 15.86 -5.80 -3.74
C LEU A 136 17.24 -6.31 -4.14
N GLU A 137 17.51 -6.44 -5.44
CA GLU A 137 18.80 -6.90 -5.98
C GLU A 137 19.90 -5.84 -5.85
N SER A 138 19.55 -4.57 -5.81
CA SER A 138 20.51 -3.45 -5.70
C SER A 138 21.06 -3.25 -4.28
N ALA A 139 20.76 -4.11 -3.34
CA ALA A 139 21.29 -4.04 -1.98
C ALA A 139 22.82 -4.10 -1.97
N PRO A 140 23.51 -3.27 -1.15
CA PRO A 140 24.97 -3.29 -1.08
C PRO A 140 25.49 -4.68 -0.68
N PRO A 141 26.63 -5.11 -1.20
CA PRO A 141 27.27 -6.34 -0.80
C PRO A 141 27.53 -6.36 0.71
N GLY A 142 27.15 -7.43 1.39
CA GLY A 142 27.31 -7.57 2.85
C GLY A 142 26.10 -7.16 3.70
N GLY A 143 25.12 -6.47 3.13
CA GLY A 143 23.89 -6.08 3.86
C GLY A 143 22.99 -7.25 4.27
N ARG A 144 23.24 -8.45 3.74
CA ARG A 144 22.45 -9.66 4.02
C ARG A 144 22.97 -10.50 5.20
N TYR A 145 24.08 -10.11 5.79
CA TYR A 145 24.78 -10.93 6.80
C TYR A 145 24.89 -10.25 8.19
N LEU A 146 24.17 -9.16 8.40
CA LEU A 146 24.15 -8.46 9.70
C LEU A 146 22.84 -8.68 10.42
#